data_6e6561cda09fcd96fdca50f00f771608
#
_entry.id   6e6561cda09fcd96fdca50f00f771608
#
_cell.length_a   1.000
_cell.length_b   1.000
_cell.length_c   1.000
_cell.angle_alpha   90.00
_cell.angle_beta   90.00
_cell.angle_gamma   90.00
#
_symmetry.space_group_name_H-M   'P 1'
#
loop_
_entity.id
_entity.type
_entity.pdbx_description
1 polymer ?
#
loop_
_entity_poly.entity_id
_entity_poly.type
_entity_poly.pdbx_seq_one_letter_code
_entity_poly.pdbx_strand_id
1 'polypeptide(L)'
;LASEGARFVTAIAPAPWTLPSHITMLTGRHPAAHGVNNTDRRLADEIPTLAEVLRGQGYATAGFVAGPYLRRDYGYDRGFDLYDESLVADGRASHRGTTSPQLVANLSSWLAGEREAEQPKPFFAFLHIWDVHYDFAPPPPFDTLFDPSYEGEVDGRNIGFLKSSMSERDLEHVVALYDGEIRFSDRELGVLFEKLRAWGLWDNTIVVLTADHGEEFFEHGKIGHLMHIFDEAIQVPLIVRYPPAIDAGLVLEEQVRLMDIAPTILGLAGIESSRLGMPPEAPVREKDLSPWLRGDFLAGSIPDLVAFPENYGGGRVGVRMNQGKLIRHNEDYYELYNVRPELGERERETGKAPEVIAVLAELIQQEAEWNEWKKDGAIVAPSMTLSDPLREQLEALGYIER
;
A
#
# COMPACT_ATOMS: atom_id res chain seq x y z
N LEU A 1 -0.53 16.19 -8.54
CA LEU A 1 -0.37 14.90 -9.20
C LEU A 1 -1.73 14.33 -9.62
N ALA A 2 -2.72 14.22 -8.69
CA ALA A 2 -4.04 13.66 -8.99
C ALA A 2 -4.79 14.38 -10.12
N SER A 3 -4.67 15.71 -10.21
CA SER A 3 -5.27 16.49 -11.30
C SER A 3 -4.64 16.27 -12.67
N GLU A 4 -3.45 15.65 -12.72
CA GLU A 4 -2.70 15.34 -13.95
C GLU A 4 -2.69 13.83 -14.28
N GLY A 5 -3.38 13.00 -13.49
CA GLY A 5 -3.41 11.55 -13.66
C GLY A 5 -4.71 10.94 -13.16
N ALA A 6 -4.67 9.68 -12.73
CA ALA A 6 -5.78 8.94 -12.15
C ALA A 6 -5.63 8.82 -10.63
N ARG A 7 -6.73 8.95 -9.89
CA ARG A 7 -6.83 8.67 -8.46
C ARG A 7 -7.82 7.55 -8.21
N PHE A 8 -7.39 6.55 -7.46
CA PHE A 8 -8.29 5.53 -6.93
C PHE A 8 -8.87 6.01 -5.60
N VAL A 9 -10.19 5.88 -5.43
CA VAL A 9 -10.88 6.29 -4.19
C VAL A 9 -10.57 5.32 -3.06
N THR A 10 -10.49 4.02 -3.41
CA THR A 10 -10.27 2.94 -2.45
C THR A 10 -9.12 2.05 -2.91
N ALA A 11 -7.98 2.17 -2.25
CA ALA A 11 -6.85 1.25 -2.42
C ALA A 11 -6.51 0.61 -1.07
N ILE A 12 -6.40 -0.72 -1.04
CA ILE A 12 -6.26 -1.50 0.20
C ILE A 12 -4.88 -2.09 0.31
N ALA A 13 -4.21 -1.80 1.43
CA ALA A 13 -2.97 -2.42 1.84
C ALA A 13 -3.21 -3.86 2.31
N PRO A 14 -2.29 -4.80 2.03
CA PRO A 14 -2.44 -6.19 2.46
C PRO A 14 -2.14 -6.37 3.95
N ALA A 15 -1.49 -5.40 4.58
CA ALA A 15 -1.15 -5.43 5.99
C ALA A 15 -0.98 -3.99 6.53
N PRO A 16 -1.25 -3.74 7.82
CA PRO A 16 -1.08 -2.44 8.45
C PRO A 16 0.37 -2.23 8.92
N TRP A 17 1.38 -2.61 8.10
CA TRP A 17 2.79 -2.39 8.42
C TRP A 17 3.74 -2.61 7.24
N THR A 18 4.92 -2.03 7.35
CA THR A 18 5.88 -1.78 6.27
C THR A 18 6.37 -3.03 5.54
N LEU A 19 6.87 -4.05 6.27
CA LEU A 19 7.58 -5.16 5.65
C LEU A 19 6.72 -5.95 4.65
N PRO A 20 5.55 -6.52 5.00
CA PRO A 20 4.75 -7.28 4.04
C PRO A 20 4.13 -6.42 2.95
N SER A 21 3.72 -5.18 3.27
CA SER A 21 3.08 -4.30 2.29
C SER A 21 4.02 -3.93 1.16
N HIS A 22 5.27 -3.59 1.45
CA HIS A 22 6.25 -3.27 0.42
C HIS A 22 6.67 -4.50 -0.41
N ILE A 23 6.86 -5.67 0.22
CA ILE A 23 7.12 -6.90 -0.54
C ILE A 23 5.95 -7.19 -1.49
N THR A 24 4.71 -7.02 -1.01
CA THR A 24 3.52 -7.16 -1.85
C THR A 24 3.54 -6.20 -3.03
N MET A 25 3.84 -4.92 -2.82
CA MET A 25 3.93 -3.92 -3.90
C MET A 25 4.99 -4.26 -4.94
N LEU A 26 6.13 -4.81 -4.51
CA LEU A 26 7.25 -5.12 -5.41
C LEU A 26 7.15 -6.49 -6.10
N THR A 27 6.28 -7.40 -5.62
CA THR A 27 6.15 -8.75 -6.16
C THR A 27 4.78 -9.04 -6.78
N GLY A 28 3.76 -8.21 -6.50
CA GLY A 28 2.37 -8.50 -6.85
C GLY A 28 1.77 -9.65 -6.03
N ARG A 29 2.42 -10.11 -4.95
CA ARG A 29 1.99 -11.28 -4.17
C ARG A 29 1.45 -10.87 -2.81
N HIS A 30 0.37 -11.52 -2.40
CA HIS A 30 -0.19 -11.38 -1.05
C HIS A 30 0.81 -11.88 0.02
N PRO A 31 0.80 -11.34 1.28
CA PRO A 31 1.71 -11.77 2.34
C PRO A 31 1.72 -13.27 2.58
N ALA A 32 0.56 -13.91 2.61
CA ALA A 32 0.46 -15.35 2.71
C ALA A 32 1.13 -16.10 1.52
N ALA A 33 1.22 -15.49 0.33
CA ALA A 33 1.85 -16.08 -0.85
C ALA A 33 3.36 -15.83 -0.91
N HIS A 34 3.88 -14.72 -0.41
CA HIS A 34 5.33 -14.50 -0.34
C HIS A 34 5.95 -14.95 1.00
N GLY A 35 5.15 -15.18 2.03
CA GLY A 35 5.56 -15.76 3.32
C GLY A 35 6.33 -14.82 4.26
N VAL A 36 6.38 -13.51 3.97
CA VAL A 36 7.09 -12.53 4.78
C VAL A 36 6.08 -11.65 5.51
N ASN A 37 5.59 -12.13 6.62
CA ASN A 37 4.65 -11.45 7.51
C ASN A 37 5.16 -11.33 8.95
N ASN A 38 6.46 -11.56 9.14
CA ASN A 38 7.15 -11.42 10.42
C ASN A 38 8.59 -10.95 10.19
N THR A 39 9.21 -10.32 11.17
CA THR A 39 10.56 -9.74 11.11
C THR A 39 11.69 -10.76 11.03
N ASP A 40 11.42 -12.04 11.27
CA ASP A 40 12.37 -13.16 11.12
C ASP A 40 12.38 -13.77 9.71
N ARG A 41 11.62 -13.19 8.76
CA ARG A 41 11.45 -13.68 7.40
C ARG A 41 12.02 -12.72 6.38
N ARG A 42 12.53 -13.28 5.29
CA ARG A 42 12.99 -12.53 4.11
C ARG A 42 12.32 -13.08 2.85
N LEU A 43 12.31 -12.26 1.80
CA LEU A 43 11.78 -12.67 0.50
C LEU A 43 12.62 -13.82 -0.08
N ALA A 44 11.95 -14.90 -0.48
CA ALA A 44 12.58 -16.06 -1.10
C ALA A 44 13.17 -15.69 -2.48
N ASP A 45 14.32 -16.25 -2.79
CA ASP A 45 15.10 -15.90 -4.01
C ASP A 45 14.37 -16.30 -5.31
N GLU A 46 13.45 -17.25 -5.23
CA GLU A 46 12.62 -17.73 -6.35
C GLU A 46 11.45 -16.79 -6.70
N ILE A 47 11.12 -15.84 -5.84
CA ILE A 47 10.03 -14.89 -6.11
C ILE A 47 10.60 -13.68 -6.85
N PRO A 48 10.24 -13.45 -8.12
CA PRO A 48 10.71 -12.29 -8.87
C PRO A 48 10.18 -10.97 -8.28
N THR A 49 11.01 -9.94 -8.30
CA THR A 49 10.61 -8.57 -7.96
C THR A 49 10.36 -7.73 -9.22
N LEU A 50 9.59 -6.66 -9.10
CA LEU A 50 9.40 -5.67 -10.16
C LEU A 50 10.74 -5.11 -10.66
N ALA A 51 11.68 -4.84 -9.74
CA ALA A 51 13.01 -4.35 -10.09
C ALA A 51 13.81 -5.38 -10.93
N GLU A 52 13.75 -6.67 -10.58
CA GLU A 52 14.40 -7.73 -11.37
C GLU A 52 13.79 -7.84 -12.76
N VAL A 53 12.47 -7.77 -12.88
CA VAL A 53 11.79 -7.81 -14.18
C VAL A 53 12.20 -6.61 -15.04
N LEU A 54 12.15 -5.40 -14.50
CA LEU A 54 12.49 -4.17 -15.22
C LEU A 54 13.98 -4.12 -15.61
N ARG A 55 14.89 -4.51 -14.70
CA ARG A 55 16.31 -4.63 -15.01
C ARG A 55 16.55 -5.63 -16.15
N GLY A 56 15.84 -6.77 -16.13
CA GLY A 56 15.88 -7.76 -17.21
C GLY A 56 15.35 -7.25 -18.55
N GLN A 57 14.58 -6.16 -18.55
CA GLN A 57 14.10 -5.43 -19.74
C GLN A 57 15.01 -4.24 -20.11
N GLY A 58 16.17 -4.09 -19.48
CA GLY A 58 17.17 -3.08 -19.81
C GLY A 58 16.99 -1.73 -19.10
N TYR A 59 16.15 -1.65 -18.09
CA TYR A 59 16.03 -0.45 -17.25
C TYR A 59 17.24 -0.32 -16.32
N ALA A 60 17.70 0.92 -16.10
CA ALA A 60 18.52 1.26 -14.95
C ALA A 60 17.63 1.30 -13.71
N THR A 61 18.05 0.69 -12.61
CA THR A 61 17.17 0.46 -11.45
C THR A 61 17.79 0.97 -10.15
N ALA A 62 17.07 1.81 -9.39
CA ALA A 62 17.55 2.32 -8.11
C ALA A 62 16.44 2.34 -7.04
N GLY A 63 16.82 1.99 -5.80
CA GLY A 63 16.00 2.10 -4.61
C GLY A 63 16.65 3.06 -3.60
N PHE A 64 15.86 3.96 -3.02
CA PHE A 64 16.27 4.91 -2.00
C PHE A 64 15.31 4.80 -0.83
N VAL A 65 15.79 4.33 0.33
CA VAL A 65 14.93 3.98 1.46
C VAL A 65 15.46 4.53 2.79
N ALA A 66 14.54 4.78 3.72
CA ALA A 66 14.87 5.21 5.07
C ALA A 66 14.22 4.36 6.18
N GLY A 67 13.27 3.48 5.85
CA GLY A 67 12.60 2.62 6.83
C GLY A 67 13.43 1.38 7.23
N PRO A 68 13.50 1.03 8.53
CA PRO A 68 14.31 -0.10 9.01
C PRO A 68 13.85 -1.46 8.46
N TYR A 69 12.58 -1.60 8.12
CA TYR A 69 12.01 -2.82 7.52
C TYR A 69 12.21 -2.92 6.01
N LEU A 70 12.93 -1.97 5.41
CA LEU A 70 13.29 -1.99 3.98
C LEU A 70 14.77 -2.29 3.74
N ARG A 71 15.47 -2.81 4.73
CA ARG A 71 16.88 -3.20 4.60
C ARG A 71 17.04 -4.32 3.57
N ARG A 72 18.21 -4.34 2.94
CA ARG A 72 18.60 -5.43 2.01
C ARG A 72 18.54 -6.82 2.62
N ASP A 73 18.68 -6.94 3.95
CA ASP A 73 18.58 -8.21 4.67
C ASP A 73 17.24 -8.91 4.46
N TYR A 74 16.18 -8.15 4.15
CA TYR A 74 14.86 -8.67 3.80
C TYR A 74 14.70 -9.03 2.30
N GLY A 75 15.73 -8.78 1.47
CA GLY A 75 15.75 -9.09 0.04
C GLY A 75 15.17 -7.97 -0.84
N TYR A 76 15.05 -6.75 -0.32
CA TYR A 76 14.54 -5.60 -1.09
C TYR A 76 15.48 -5.09 -2.16
N ASP A 77 16.79 -5.27 -2.00
CA ASP A 77 17.81 -4.80 -2.95
C ASP A 77 17.84 -5.61 -4.25
N ARG A 78 17.11 -6.72 -4.29
CA ARG A 78 17.06 -7.61 -5.46
C ARG A 78 16.49 -6.89 -6.68
N GLY A 79 17.28 -6.90 -7.75
CA GLY A 79 16.94 -6.27 -9.02
C GLY A 79 17.30 -4.79 -9.12
N PHE A 80 17.75 -4.14 -8.07
CA PHE A 80 18.28 -2.79 -8.12
C PHE A 80 19.77 -2.79 -8.45
N ASP A 81 20.19 -1.93 -9.39
CA ASP A 81 21.60 -1.67 -9.70
C ASP A 81 22.23 -0.82 -8.59
N LEU A 82 21.42 0.08 -7.98
CA LEU A 82 21.76 0.86 -6.79
C LEU A 82 20.65 0.67 -5.74
N TYR A 83 21.01 0.31 -4.51
CA TYR A 83 20.10 0.30 -3.37
C TYR A 83 20.70 1.10 -2.22
N ASP A 84 20.19 2.31 -2.00
CA ASP A 84 20.65 3.25 -0.99
C ASP A 84 19.79 3.16 0.27
N GLU A 85 20.34 2.54 1.30
CA GLU A 85 19.76 2.45 2.65
C GLU A 85 20.57 3.26 3.68
N SER A 86 21.36 4.24 3.22
CA SER A 86 22.25 5.05 4.06
C SER A 86 21.52 5.90 5.10
N LEU A 87 20.23 6.15 4.89
CA LEU A 87 19.39 6.90 5.83
C LEU A 87 18.58 5.99 6.76
N VAL A 88 18.71 4.69 6.64
CA VAL A 88 18.05 3.75 7.55
C VAL A 88 18.75 3.79 8.91
N ALA A 89 18.02 4.22 9.94
CA ALA A 89 18.49 4.23 11.32
C ALA A 89 17.95 3.02 12.11
N ASP A 90 18.63 2.67 13.21
CA ASP A 90 18.23 1.56 14.08
C ASP A 90 17.40 1.99 15.27
N GLY A 91 16.45 1.14 15.67
CA GLY A 91 15.67 1.29 16.89
C GLY A 91 14.97 2.65 16.96
N ARG A 92 14.99 3.28 18.15
CA ARG A 92 14.34 4.58 18.37
C ARG A 92 14.93 5.73 17.55
N ALA A 93 16.13 5.60 17.02
CA ALA A 93 16.73 6.61 16.16
C ALA A 93 16.01 6.71 14.81
N SER A 94 15.36 5.65 14.34
CA SER A 94 14.55 5.65 13.12
C SER A 94 13.35 6.60 13.18
N HIS A 95 12.84 6.92 14.38
CA HIS A 95 11.73 7.83 14.60
C HIS A 95 12.15 9.31 14.71
N ARG A 96 13.41 9.65 14.40
CA ARG A 96 13.93 10.99 14.60
C ARG A 96 14.56 11.56 13.34
N GLY A 97 14.19 12.79 13.02
CA GLY A 97 14.75 13.55 11.92
C GLY A 97 14.06 13.35 10.60
N THR A 98 14.22 14.31 9.72
CA THR A 98 13.63 14.34 8.37
C THR A 98 14.54 13.64 7.37
N THR A 99 13.98 12.78 6.55
CA THR A 99 14.69 11.99 5.53
C THR A 99 14.39 12.44 4.11
N SER A 100 13.20 12.97 3.85
CA SER A 100 12.70 13.33 2.51
C SER A 100 13.64 14.23 1.71
N PRO A 101 14.23 15.32 2.26
CA PRO A 101 15.13 16.18 1.47
C PRO A 101 16.34 15.43 0.93
N GLN A 102 16.96 14.58 1.76
CA GLN A 102 18.16 13.84 1.36
C GLN A 102 17.82 12.71 0.39
N LEU A 103 16.70 12.00 0.60
CA LEU A 103 16.20 10.97 -0.33
C LEU A 103 15.92 11.57 -1.72
N VAL A 104 15.24 12.71 -1.78
CA VAL A 104 14.97 13.44 -3.03
C VAL A 104 16.28 13.93 -3.68
N ALA A 105 17.25 14.37 -2.88
CA ALA A 105 18.56 14.79 -3.39
C ALA A 105 19.34 13.61 -3.97
N ASN A 106 19.38 12.46 -3.26
CA ASN A 106 20.09 11.25 -3.70
C ASN A 106 19.48 10.71 -5.01
N LEU A 107 18.15 10.56 -5.07
CA LEU A 107 17.46 10.15 -6.30
C LEU A 107 17.71 11.14 -7.45
N SER A 108 17.63 12.45 -7.19
CA SER A 108 17.90 13.47 -8.21
C SER A 108 19.34 13.37 -8.77
N SER A 109 20.31 13.11 -7.90
CA SER A 109 21.71 12.97 -8.30
C SER A 109 21.93 11.72 -9.14
N TRP A 110 21.32 10.62 -8.79
CA TRP A 110 21.36 9.39 -9.57
C TRP A 110 20.70 9.58 -10.96
N LEU A 111 19.52 10.17 -11.03
CA LEU A 111 18.83 10.46 -12.30
C LEU A 111 19.66 11.40 -13.19
N ALA A 112 20.34 12.39 -12.64
CA ALA A 112 21.24 13.27 -13.38
C ALA A 112 22.38 12.46 -14.03
N GLY A 113 23.01 11.55 -13.28
CA GLY A 113 24.05 10.66 -13.78
C GLY A 113 23.57 9.74 -14.91
N GLU A 114 22.39 9.12 -14.76
CA GLU A 114 21.81 8.24 -15.79
C GLU A 114 21.51 9.00 -17.11
N ARG A 115 21.09 10.26 -17.02
CA ARG A 115 20.84 11.11 -18.19
C ARG A 115 22.11 11.50 -18.93
N GLU A 116 23.23 11.65 -18.22
CA GLU A 116 24.53 12.02 -18.80
C GLU A 116 25.34 10.81 -19.27
N ALA A 117 24.83 9.59 -19.06
CA ALA A 117 25.47 8.38 -19.52
C ALA A 117 25.62 8.35 -21.07
N GLU A 118 26.65 7.72 -21.59
CA GLU A 118 26.85 7.57 -23.03
C GLU A 118 25.68 6.89 -23.75
N GLN A 119 24.99 6.01 -23.06
CA GLN A 119 23.77 5.30 -23.51
C GLN A 119 22.69 5.36 -22.45
N PRO A 120 21.90 6.45 -22.42
CA PRO A 120 20.83 6.58 -21.45
C PRO A 120 19.82 5.44 -21.58
N LYS A 121 19.48 4.83 -20.44
CA LYS A 121 18.47 3.75 -20.34
C LYS A 121 17.15 4.31 -19.82
N PRO A 122 16.01 3.65 -20.09
CA PRO A 122 14.83 3.86 -19.27
C PRO A 122 15.16 3.53 -17.81
N PHE A 123 14.48 4.15 -16.87
CA PHE A 123 14.79 3.97 -15.47
C PHE A 123 13.57 3.48 -14.68
N PHE A 124 13.86 2.75 -13.59
CA PHE A 124 12.94 2.46 -12.50
C PHE A 124 13.55 2.97 -11.20
N ALA A 125 12.84 3.84 -10.53
CA ALA A 125 13.24 4.37 -9.24
C ALA A 125 12.16 4.06 -8.18
N PHE A 126 12.58 3.46 -7.06
CA PHE A 126 11.76 3.27 -5.87
C PHE A 126 12.23 4.25 -4.80
N LEU A 127 11.33 5.13 -4.36
CA LEU A 127 11.60 6.15 -3.34
C LEU A 127 10.67 5.93 -2.16
N HIS A 128 11.23 5.60 -1.00
CA HIS A 128 10.49 5.42 0.24
C HIS A 128 10.76 6.58 1.20
N ILE A 129 9.79 7.44 1.37
CA ILE A 129 9.80 8.56 2.31
C ILE A 129 9.34 8.06 3.68
N TRP A 130 10.11 8.36 4.72
CA TRP A 130 9.87 7.90 6.09
C TRP A 130 9.23 8.96 7.00
N ASP A 131 9.21 10.23 6.58
CA ASP A 131 8.85 11.38 7.44
C ASP A 131 7.38 11.39 7.90
N VAL A 132 6.51 10.56 7.34
CA VAL A 132 5.10 10.43 7.78
C VAL A 132 4.92 9.32 8.81
N HIS A 133 6.01 8.67 9.25
CA HIS A 133 5.99 7.66 10.31
C HIS A 133 6.08 8.34 11.69
N TYR A 134 5.42 7.79 12.71
CA TYR A 134 5.62 8.31 14.07
C TYR A 134 7.11 8.16 14.49
N ASP A 135 7.71 9.10 15.24
CA ASP A 135 7.07 10.26 15.91
C ASP A 135 6.77 11.40 14.92
N PHE A 136 5.60 12.05 15.08
CA PHE A 136 5.17 13.13 14.18
C PHE A 136 5.79 14.47 14.61
N ALA A 137 6.92 14.81 14.06
CA ALA A 137 7.68 16.02 14.41
C ALA A 137 8.12 16.80 13.15
N PRO A 138 7.16 17.31 12.34
CA PRO A 138 7.47 18.01 11.11
C PRO A 138 8.34 19.25 11.38
N PRO A 139 9.26 19.60 10.46
CA PRO A 139 10.09 20.79 10.63
C PRO A 139 9.27 22.07 10.45
N PRO A 140 9.69 23.21 11.05
CA PRO A 140 9.07 24.50 10.80
C PRO A 140 9.03 24.86 9.30
N PRO A 141 7.96 25.49 8.79
CA PRO A 141 6.77 25.95 9.51
C PRO A 141 5.64 24.92 9.59
N PHE A 142 5.89 23.64 9.28
CA PHE A 142 4.86 22.59 9.17
C PHE A 142 4.40 22.10 10.56
N ASP A 143 5.22 22.28 11.58
CA ASP A 143 4.95 21.96 12.99
C ASP A 143 3.79 22.76 13.59
N THR A 144 3.48 23.92 13.03
CA THR A 144 2.41 24.82 13.50
C THR A 144 1.37 25.12 12.43
N LEU A 145 1.52 24.54 11.22
CA LEU A 145 0.70 24.92 10.06
C LEU A 145 -0.79 24.61 10.24
N PHE A 146 -1.12 23.48 10.82
CA PHE A 146 -2.51 23.02 10.96
C PHE A 146 -3.09 23.30 12.35
N ASP A 147 -2.24 23.60 13.34
CA ASP A 147 -2.68 23.95 14.69
C ASP A 147 -1.79 25.02 15.35
N PRO A 148 -1.83 26.27 14.85
CA PRO A 148 -0.97 27.34 15.32
C PRO A 148 -1.32 27.85 16.73
N SER A 149 -2.43 27.43 17.29
CA SER A 149 -2.93 27.89 18.59
C SER A 149 -2.77 26.87 19.72
N TYR A 150 -2.02 25.80 19.49
CA TYR A 150 -1.79 24.80 20.53
C TYR A 150 -0.84 25.34 21.61
N GLU A 151 -1.28 25.26 22.87
CA GLU A 151 -0.52 25.70 24.05
C GLU A 151 -0.19 24.53 25.02
N GLY A 152 -0.47 23.27 24.59
CA GLY A 152 -0.20 22.07 25.39
C GLY A 152 1.25 21.64 25.34
N GLU A 153 1.55 20.49 25.96
CA GLU A 153 2.91 19.94 26.08
C GLU A 153 3.22 18.81 25.10
N VAL A 154 2.26 18.38 24.27
CA VAL A 154 2.46 17.30 23.29
C VAL A 154 3.22 17.87 22.09
N ASP A 155 4.37 17.28 21.79
CA ASP A 155 5.27 17.69 20.72
C ASP A 155 5.39 16.65 19.56
N GLY A 156 4.46 15.69 19.51
CA GLY A 156 4.43 14.64 18.50
C GLY A 156 5.44 13.53 18.69
N ARG A 157 6.32 13.62 19.69
CA ARG A 157 7.32 12.60 19.99
C ARG A 157 6.81 11.54 20.95
N ASN A 158 7.38 10.33 20.84
CA ASN A 158 7.01 9.17 21.66
C ASN A 158 5.53 8.77 21.52
N ILE A 159 4.94 9.01 20.36
CA ILE A 159 3.52 8.75 20.06
C ILE A 159 3.14 7.29 20.33
N GLY A 160 3.99 6.32 19.95
CA GLY A 160 3.74 4.89 20.21
C GLY A 160 3.64 4.49 21.70
N PHE A 161 3.94 5.40 22.63
CA PHE A 161 3.79 5.22 24.09
C PHE A 161 2.63 6.02 24.68
N LEU A 162 1.92 6.80 23.89
CA LEU A 162 0.77 7.56 24.35
C LEU A 162 -0.37 6.60 24.69
N LYS A 163 -1.00 6.88 25.84
CA LYS A 163 -2.11 6.08 26.35
C LYS A 163 -3.42 6.68 25.89
N SER A 164 -4.46 5.87 25.87
CA SER A 164 -5.87 6.26 25.64
C SER A 164 -6.39 7.37 26.60
N SER A 165 -5.56 7.87 27.51
CA SER A 165 -5.86 8.98 28.42
C SER A 165 -5.44 10.35 27.91
N MET A 166 -4.97 10.46 26.67
CA MET A 166 -4.72 11.74 26.01
C MET A 166 -6.02 12.54 25.94
N SER A 167 -5.94 13.85 26.13
CA SER A 167 -7.11 14.71 25.94
C SER A 167 -7.47 14.77 24.46
N GLU A 168 -8.75 15.03 24.16
CA GLU A 168 -9.21 15.24 22.78
C GLU A 168 -8.43 16.36 22.09
N ARG A 169 -8.13 17.46 22.82
CA ARG A 169 -7.33 18.59 22.31
C ARG A 169 -5.89 18.21 21.95
N ASP A 170 -5.27 17.35 22.75
CA ASP A 170 -3.92 16.84 22.47
C ASP A 170 -3.94 15.88 21.26
N LEU A 171 -4.97 15.07 21.12
CA LEU A 171 -5.14 14.19 19.96
C LEU A 171 -5.34 14.99 18.67
N GLU A 172 -6.16 16.03 18.69
CA GLU A 172 -6.30 16.96 17.57
C GLU A 172 -4.94 17.54 17.15
N HIS A 173 -4.11 17.92 18.13
CA HIS A 173 -2.77 18.43 17.85
C HIS A 173 -1.86 17.37 17.24
N VAL A 174 -1.90 16.12 17.73
CA VAL A 174 -1.14 15.01 17.13
C VAL A 174 -1.53 14.79 15.67
N VAL A 175 -2.84 14.81 15.36
CA VAL A 175 -3.33 14.72 13.97
C VAL A 175 -2.83 15.90 13.13
N ALA A 176 -2.83 17.12 13.70
CA ALA A 176 -2.31 18.31 13.00
C ALA A 176 -0.81 18.20 12.71
N LEU A 177 -0.02 17.58 13.59
CA LEU A 177 1.40 17.30 13.34
C LEU A 177 1.57 16.24 12.24
N TYR A 178 0.77 15.19 12.23
CA TYR A 178 0.74 14.19 11.15
C TYR A 178 0.42 14.84 9.79
N ASP A 179 -0.59 15.72 9.73
CA ASP A 179 -0.88 16.51 8.54
C ASP A 179 0.30 17.41 8.14
N GLY A 180 1.04 17.92 9.12
CA GLY A 180 2.28 18.66 8.92
C GLY A 180 3.36 17.84 8.22
N GLU A 181 3.55 16.59 8.63
CA GLU A 181 4.48 15.62 7.98
C GLU A 181 4.06 15.33 6.54
N ILE A 182 2.78 15.07 6.29
CA ILE A 182 2.24 14.86 4.94
C ILE A 182 2.53 16.08 4.07
N ARG A 183 2.27 17.29 4.58
CA ARG A 183 2.49 18.54 3.84
C ARG A 183 3.96 18.81 3.58
N PHE A 184 4.83 18.45 4.51
CA PHE A 184 6.28 18.53 4.35
C PHE A 184 6.76 17.57 3.25
N SER A 185 6.35 16.30 3.30
CA SER A 185 6.69 15.28 2.31
C SER A 185 6.18 15.64 0.90
N ASP A 186 4.96 16.18 0.80
CA ASP A 186 4.39 16.69 -0.45
C ASP A 186 5.26 17.82 -1.07
N ARG A 187 5.78 18.74 -0.22
CA ARG A 187 6.71 19.77 -0.69
C ARG A 187 7.98 19.18 -1.29
N GLU A 188 8.59 18.20 -0.61
CA GLU A 188 9.83 17.58 -1.08
C GLU A 188 9.63 16.79 -2.37
N LEU A 189 8.49 16.07 -2.49
CA LEU A 189 8.10 15.45 -3.75
C LEU A 189 7.88 16.47 -4.86
N GLY A 190 7.32 17.65 -4.53
CA GLY A 190 7.21 18.76 -5.47
C GLY A 190 8.57 19.19 -6.05
N VAL A 191 9.61 19.24 -5.22
CA VAL A 191 10.99 19.53 -5.68
C VAL A 191 11.48 18.48 -6.69
N LEU A 192 11.22 17.18 -6.46
CA LEU A 192 11.55 16.12 -7.40
C LEU A 192 10.78 16.28 -8.71
N PHE A 193 9.48 16.54 -8.66
CA PHE A 193 8.64 16.68 -9.86
C PHE A 193 9.05 17.87 -10.71
N GLU A 194 9.43 19.00 -10.10
CA GLU A 194 9.97 20.14 -10.85
C GLU A 194 11.29 19.80 -11.56
N LYS A 195 12.16 19.01 -10.94
CA LYS A 195 13.38 18.53 -11.62
C LYS A 195 13.06 17.62 -12.80
N LEU A 196 12.11 16.69 -12.65
CA LEU A 196 11.69 15.83 -13.76
C LEU A 196 11.12 16.66 -14.93
N ARG A 197 10.34 17.72 -14.64
CA ARG A 197 9.84 18.67 -15.64
C ARG A 197 10.99 19.40 -16.33
N ALA A 198 11.91 19.97 -15.56
CA ALA A 198 13.05 20.69 -16.06
C ALA A 198 13.97 19.81 -16.93
N TRP A 199 14.01 18.53 -16.67
CA TRP A 199 14.80 17.54 -17.45
C TRP A 199 14.04 16.97 -18.65
N GLY A 200 12.77 17.31 -18.85
CA GLY A 200 11.92 16.77 -19.91
C GLY A 200 11.54 15.30 -19.72
N LEU A 201 11.65 14.78 -18.50
CA LEU A 201 11.31 13.40 -18.15
C LEU A 201 9.86 13.24 -17.72
N TRP A 202 9.23 14.32 -17.24
CA TRP A 202 7.94 14.30 -16.57
C TRP A 202 6.82 13.62 -17.36
N ASP A 203 6.71 13.94 -18.66
CA ASP A 203 5.61 13.44 -19.48
C ASP A 203 5.82 12.00 -19.98
N ASN A 204 7.04 11.47 -19.89
CA ASN A 204 7.35 10.08 -20.25
C ASN A 204 7.74 9.23 -19.03
N THR A 205 7.33 9.64 -17.83
CA THR A 205 7.54 8.88 -16.59
C THR A 205 6.20 8.42 -16.05
N ILE A 206 6.06 7.12 -15.78
CA ILE A 206 4.98 6.57 -14.97
C ILE A 206 5.29 6.93 -13.53
N VAL A 207 4.45 7.76 -12.91
CA VAL A 207 4.56 8.13 -11.50
C VAL A 207 3.44 7.45 -10.73
N VAL A 208 3.80 6.62 -9.76
CA VAL A 208 2.88 5.98 -8.81
C VAL A 208 3.17 6.55 -7.43
N LEU A 209 2.16 7.14 -6.79
CA LEU A 209 2.21 7.62 -5.42
C LEU A 209 1.22 6.81 -4.59
N THR A 210 1.72 6.22 -3.51
CA THR A 210 0.91 5.47 -2.55
C THR A 210 1.54 5.53 -1.16
N ALA A 211 0.84 5.03 -0.15
CA ALA A 211 1.40 4.62 1.14
C ALA A 211 1.35 3.10 1.27
N ASP A 212 2.17 2.53 2.12
CA ASP A 212 2.21 1.10 2.39
C ASP A 212 1.12 0.65 3.38
N HIS A 213 0.74 1.52 4.30
CA HIS A 213 -0.36 1.38 5.25
C HIS A 213 -0.81 2.76 5.74
N GLY A 214 -1.86 2.80 6.55
CA GLY A 214 -2.35 3.98 7.23
C GLY A 214 -1.90 4.03 8.69
N GLU A 215 -2.60 4.88 9.48
CA GLU A 215 -2.32 5.12 10.89
C GLU A 215 -3.63 5.29 11.66
N GLU A 216 -3.75 4.69 12.86
CA GLU A 216 -4.91 4.80 13.74
C GLU A 216 -4.65 5.87 14.79
N PHE A 217 -5.63 6.75 15.00
CA PHE A 217 -5.63 7.84 15.99
C PHE A 217 -6.76 7.66 17.00
N PHE A 218 -6.84 6.49 17.62
CA PHE A 218 -7.86 6.05 18.58
C PHE A 218 -9.27 5.84 18.01
N GLU A 219 -9.47 5.77 16.70
CA GLU A 219 -10.78 5.48 16.10
C GLU A 219 -11.35 4.15 16.62
N HIS A 220 -10.49 3.15 16.81
CA HIS A 220 -10.82 1.86 17.40
C HIS A 220 -10.03 1.57 18.70
N GLY A 221 -9.61 2.63 19.39
CA GLY A 221 -9.03 2.58 20.74
C GLY A 221 -7.54 2.29 20.81
N LYS A 222 -6.82 2.41 19.69
CA LYS A 222 -5.37 2.33 19.61
C LYS A 222 -4.80 3.55 18.90
N ILE A 223 -3.51 3.77 19.04
CA ILE A 223 -2.75 4.73 18.24
C ILE A 223 -1.61 3.96 17.58
N GLY A 224 -1.30 4.31 16.34
CA GLY A 224 -0.27 3.64 15.56
C GLY A 224 -0.85 2.62 14.57
N HIS A 225 -0.04 1.66 14.18
CA HIS A 225 -0.38 0.62 13.21
C HIS A 225 0.03 -0.77 13.73
N LEU A 226 0.11 -1.83 12.93
CA LEU A 226 0.44 -3.22 13.23
C LEU A 226 -0.73 -4.10 13.67
N MET A 227 -1.59 -3.63 14.59
CA MET A 227 -2.48 -4.49 15.38
C MET A 227 -3.88 -4.61 14.79
N HIS A 228 -4.38 -3.54 14.19
CA HIS A 228 -5.71 -3.49 13.62
C HIS A 228 -5.67 -3.49 12.09
N ILE A 229 -6.72 -3.98 11.48
CA ILE A 229 -6.93 -3.98 10.03
C ILE A 229 -8.19 -3.20 9.65
N PHE A 230 -8.52 -2.17 10.43
CA PHE A 230 -9.55 -1.20 10.10
C PHE A 230 -9.10 -0.28 8.96
N ASP A 231 -10.03 0.38 8.28
CA ASP A 231 -9.72 1.14 7.07
C ASP A 231 -8.71 2.28 7.32
N GLU A 232 -8.72 2.92 8.49
CA GLU A 232 -7.70 3.91 8.86
C GLU A 232 -6.26 3.36 8.84
N ALA A 233 -6.09 2.04 9.03
CA ALA A 233 -4.79 1.39 9.01
C ALA A 233 -4.45 0.72 7.68
N ILE A 234 -5.43 0.47 6.79
CA ILE A 234 -5.20 -0.28 5.54
C ILE A 234 -5.70 0.42 4.28
N GLN A 235 -6.58 1.43 4.36
CA GLN A 235 -6.95 2.21 3.20
C GLN A 235 -5.93 3.32 2.98
N VAL A 236 -5.31 3.32 1.80
CA VAL A 236 -4.19 4.20 1.47
C VAL A 236 -4.46 5.01 0.21
N PRO A 237 -3.80 6.16 0.01
CA PRO A 237 -3.87 6.87 -1.26
C PRO A 237 -3.23 6.03 -2.37
N LEU A 238 -3.81 6.10 -3.58
CA LEU A 238 -3.18 5.60 -4.79
C LEU A 238 -3.45 6.55 -5.94
N ILE A 239 -2.38 7.11 -6.51
CA ILE A 239 -2.41 8.00 -7.66
C ILE A 239 -1.44 7.48 -8.70
N VAL A 240 -1.88 7.38 -9.95
CA VAL A 240 -1.04 6.97 -11.09
C VAL A 240 -1.09 8.05 -12.16
N ARG A 241 0.07 8.55 -12.56
CA ARG A 241 0.19 9.54 -13.64
C ARG A 241 1.07 9.00 -14.75
N TYR A 242 0.55 9.00 -15.96
CA TYR A 242 1.28 8.70 -17.20
C TYR A 242 0.52 9.29 -18.40
N PRO A 243 0.74 10.55 -18.78
CA PRO A 243 -0.03 11.24 -19.82
C PRO A 243 -0.15 10.51 -21.16
N PRO A 244 0.84 9.72 -21.62
CA PRO A 244 0.69 8.96 -22.85
C PRO A 244 -0.43 7.91 -22.84
N ALA A 245 -0.95 7.54 -21.65
CA ALA A 245 -1.92 6.46 -21.52
C ALA A 245 -3.06 6.72 -20.50
N ILE A 246 -2.97 7.78 -19.72
CA ILE A 246 -3.92 8.06 -18.63
C ILE A 246 -4.45 9.48 -18.77
N ASP A 247 -5.76 9.63 -18.84
CA ASP A 247 -6.41 10.93 -18.88
C ASP A 247 -6.24 11.69 -17.57
N ALA A 248 -6.02 12.99 -17.66
CA ALA A 248 -5.87 13.86 -16.51
C ALA A 248 -7.18 13.99 -15.71
N GLY A 249 -7.09 13.86 -14.39
CA GLY A 249 -8.22 14.00 -13.48
C GLY A 249 -9.18 12.82 -13.44
N LEU A 250 -8.77 11.65 -13.94
CA LEU A 250 -9.54 10.41 -13.85
C LEU A 250 -9.75 10.02 -12.38
N VAL A 251 -10.97 9.67 -12.00
CA VAL A 251 -11.32 9.14 -10.68
C VAL A 251 -11.93 7.77 -10.84
N LEU A 252 -11.39 6.77 -10.16
CA LEU A 252 -11.85 5.38 -10.16
C LEU A 252 -12.40 5.06 -8.76
N GLU A 253 -13.67 4.73 -8.70
CA GLU A 253 -14.42 4.46 -7.46
C GLU A 253 -14.21 3.02 -6.96
N GLU A 254 -13.87 2.12 -7.88
CA GLU A 254 -13.73 0.69 -7.62
C GLU A 254 -12.54 0.42 -6.69
N GLN A 255 -12.72 -0.58 -5.82
CA GLN A 255 -11.66 -1.03 -4.92
C GLN A 255 -10.53 -1.70 -5.68
N VAL A 256 -9.30 -1.29 -5.35
CA VAL A 256 -8.05 -1.89 -5.82
C VAL A 256 -7.14 -2.24 -4.64
N ARG A 257 -6.00 -2.88 -4.90
CA ARG A 257 -5.09 -3.36 -3.86
C ARG A 257 -3.66 -2.97 -4.17
N LEU A 258 -2.82 -2.86 -3.16
CA LEU A 258 -1.39 -2.57 -3.37
C LEU A 258 -0.66 -3.67 -4.16
N MET A 259 -1.13 -4.92 -4.11
CA MET A 259 -0.58 -6.01 -4.93
C MET A 259 -0.79 -5.80 -6.43
N ASP A 260 -1.69 -4.91 -6.83
CA ASP A 260 -2.00 -4.61 -8.22
C ASP A 260 -1.04 -3.57 -8.83
N ILE A 261 -0.14 -2.97 -8.03
CA ILE A 261 0.78 -1.91 -8.47
C ILE A 261 1.85 -2.46 -9.43
N ALA A 262 2.56 -3.54 -9.05
CA ALA A 262 3.62 -4.09 -9.89
C ALA A 262 3.13 -4.52 -11.28
N PRO A 263 2.05 -5.32 -11.42
CA PRO A 263 1.53 -5.67 -12.74
C PRO A 263 1.03 -4.46 -13.54
N THR A 264 0.48 -3.44 -12.86
CA THR A 264 0.01 -2.21 -13.50
C THR A 264 1.17 -1.40 -14.07
N ILE A 265 2.27 -1.26 -13.33
CA ILE A 265 3.49 -0.61 -13.84
C ILE A 265 4.01 -1.35 -15.08
N LEU A 266 4.09 -2.68 -15.03
CA LEU A 266 4.51 -3.48 -16.18
C LEU A 266 3.56 -3.31 -17.37
N GLY A 267 2.25 -3.37 -17.15
CA GLY A 267 1.25 -3.17 -18.19
C GLY A 267 1.32 -1.79 -18.83
N LEU A 268 1.51 -0.72 -18.05
CA LEU A 268 1.73 0.64 -18.59
C LEU A 268 3.03 0.76 -19.37
N ALA A 269 4.08 0.02 -18.97
CA ALA A 269 5.37 -0.03 -19.67
C ALA A 269 5.34 -0.98 -20.89
N GLY A 270 4.23 -1.65 -21.19
CA GLY A 270 4.13 -2.60 -22.31
C GLY A 270 4.84 -3.93 -22.06
N ILE A 271 5.03 -4.30 -20.80
CA ILE A 271 5.69 -5.54 -20.34
C ILE A 271 4.63 -6.49 -19.76
N GLU A 272 4.68 -7.76 -20.11
CA GLU A 272 3.73 -8.75 -19.58
C GLU A 272 3.92 -9.00 -18.09
N SER A 273 2.84 -8.86 -17.30
CA SER A 273 2.83 -9.09 -15.85
C SER A 273 3.12 -10.55 -15.45
N SER A 274 2.92 -11.50 -16.36
CA SER A 274 3.28 -12.92 -16.17
C SER A 274 4.75 -13.13 -15.77
N ARG A 275 5.62 -12.15 -16.05
CA ARG A 275 7.03 -12.16 -15.62
C ARG A 275 7.24 -12.08 -14.11
N LEU A 276 6.22 -11.66 -13.35
CA LEU A 276 6.21 -11.74 -11.88
C LEU A 276 6.02 -13.19 -11.36
N GLY A 277 5.73 -14.14 -12.27
CA GLY A 277 5.70 -15.57 -11.95
C GLY A 277 4.60 -15.99 -10.99
N MET A 278 3.47 -15.26 -10.94
CA MET A 278 2.33 -15.67 -10.14
C MET A 278 1.69 -16.92 -10.74
N PRO A 279 1.45 -17.97 -9.94
CA PRO A 279 0.76 -19.15 -10.42
C PRO A 279 -0.65 -18.80 -10.93
N PRO A 280 -1.05 -19.32 -12.10
CA PRO A 280 -2.37 -19.00 -12.68
C PRO A 280 -3.55 -19.48 -11.84
N GLU A 281 -3.34 -20.47 -10.99
CA GLU A 281 -4.32 -21.09 -10.08
C GLU A 281 -4.41 -20.41 -8.71
N ALA A 282 -3.60 -19.37 -8.44
CA ALA A 282 -3.65 -18.64 -7.17
C ALA A 282 -5.06 -18.01 -6.97
N PRO A 283 -5.72 -18.25 -5.81
CA PRO A 283 -7.07 -17.73 -5.56
C PRO A 283 -7.09 -16.20 -5.46
N VAL A 284 -6.08 -15.61 -4.83
CA VAL A 284 -5.86 -14.16 -4.81
C VAL A 284 -4.73 -13.84 -5.77
N ARG A 285 -5.07 -13.23 -6.90
CA ARG A 285 -4.12 -12.86 -7.94
C ARG A 285 -4.04 -11.35 -8.08
N GLU A 286 -2.84 -10.93 -8.42
CA GLU A 286 -2.59 -9.57 -8.88
C GLU A 286 -3.43 -9.24 -10.13
N LYS A 287 -3.78 -7.97 -10.25
CA LYS A 287 -4.52 -7.44 -11.39
C LYS A 287 -3.75 -6.31 -12.06
N ASP A 288 -3.52 -6.43 -13.36
CA ASP A 288 -3.07 -5.30 -14.16
C ASP A 288 -4.23 -4.30 -14.35
N LEU A 289 -4.10 -3.11 -13.76
CA LEU A 289 -5.08 -2.04 -13.85
C LEU A 289 -4.85 -1.14 -15.07
N SER A 290 -3.79 -1.37 -15.85
CA SER A 290 -3.44 -0.51 -16.98
C SER A 290 -4.54 -0.41 -18.05
N PRO A 291 -5.36 -1.46 -18.35
CA PRO A 291 -6.49 -1.31 -19.26
C PRO A 291 -7.57 -0.35 -18.72
N TRP A 292 -7.79 -0.33 -17.40
CA TRP A 292 -8.77 0.60 -16.79
C TRP A 292 -8.27 2.04 -16.87
N LEU A 293 -6.99 2.22 -16.56
CA LEU A 293 -6.32 3.51 -16.64
C LEU A 293 -6.28 4.09 -18.06
N ARG A 294 -6.26 3.22 -19.08
CA ARG A 294 -6.33 3.62 -20.51
C ARG A 294 -7.76 3.89 -21.01
N GLY A 295 -8.78 3.63 -20.18
CA GLY A 295 -10.17 3.77 -20.58
C GLY A 295 -10.68 2.65 -21.51
N ASP A 296 -10.01 1.49 -21.52
CA ASP A 296 -10.41 0.34 -22.35
C ASP A 296 -11.70 -0.33 -21.88
N PHE A 297 -12.23 0.07 -20.71
CA PHE A 297 -13.44 -0.44 -20.10
C PHE A 297 -14.48 0.66 -19.87
N LEU A 298 -15.75 0.32 -19.99
CA LEU A 298 -16.83 1.22 -19.59
C LEU A 298 -16.85 1.38 -18.06
N ALA A 299 -17.15 2.58 -17.58
CA ALA A 299 -17.38 2.82 -16.16
C ALA A 299 -18.41 1.84 -15.61
N GLY A 300 -18.16 1.24 -14.45
CA GLY A 300 -19.01 0.22 -13.83
C GLY A 300 -18.80 -1.21 -14.35
N SER A 301 -17.90 -1.43 -15.32
CA SER A 301 -17.51 -2.79 -15.78
C SER A 301 -16.29 -3.35 -15.06
N ILE A 302 -15.70 -2.58 -14.17
CA ILE A 302 -14.52 -2.94 -13.38
C ILE A 302 -15.01 -3.79 -12.19
N PRO A 303 -14.55 -5.05 -12.03
CA PRO A 303 -14.96 -5.85 -10.89
C PRO A 303 -14.33 -5.32 -9.61
N ASP A 304 -15.05 -5.37 -8.51
CA ASP A 304 -14.48 -5.18 -7.18
C ASP A 304 -13.39 -6.21 -6.91
N LEU A 305 -12.21 -5.74 -6.56
CA LEU A 305 -11.09 -6.61 -6.22
C LEU A 305 -11.11 -6.87 -4.72
N VAL A 306 -11.45 -8.11 -4.37
CA VAL A 306 -11.46 -8.53 -2.96
C VAL A 306 -10.07 -8.43 -2.37
N ALA A 307 -9.94 -7.77 -1.20
CA ALA A 307 -8.71 -7.65 -0.45
C ALA A 307 -8.74 -8.51 0.82
N PHE A 308 -7.60 -9.10 1.17
CA PHE A 308 -7.43 -9.95 2.35
C PHE A 308 -6.36 -9.35 3.27
N PRO A 309 -6.67 -8.28 4.02
CA PRO A 309 -5.71 -7.72 4.95
C PRO A 309 -5.45 -8.65 6.14
N GLU A 310 -4.18 -8.72 6.56
CA GLU A 310 -3.75 -9.45 7.76
C GLU A 310 -2.87 -8.57 8.64
N ASN A 311 -3.02 -8.68 9.97
CA ASN A 311 -2.20 -7.92 10.89
C ASN A 311 -0.84 -8.60 11.15
N TYR A 312 0.03 -7.92 11.91
CA TYR A 312 1.30 -8.49 12.36
C TYR A 312 1.10 -9.86 13.04
N GLY A 313 1.83 -10.86 12.55
CA GLY A 313 1.74 -12.23 13.06
C GLY A 313 0.48 -13.00 12.67
N GLY A 314 -0.39 -12.45 11.80
CA GLY A 314 -1.57 -13.17 11.25
C GLY A 314 -2.69 -13.46 12.26
N GLY A 315 -2.70 -12.79 13.42
CA GLY A 315 -3.70 -13.03 14.48
C GLY A 315 -5.11 -12.49 14.10
N ARG A 316 -5.17 -11.55 13.15
CA ARG A 316 -6.41 -11.08 12.53
C ARG A 316 -6.27 -11.13 11.03
N VAL A 317 -7.27 -11.68 10.38
CA VAL A 317 -7.37 -11.73 8.93
C VAL A 317 -8.73 -11.17 8.54
N GLY A 318 -8.75 -10.33 7.51
CA GLY A 318 -10.00 -9.77 6.99
C GLY A 318 -10.27 -10.19 5.56
N VAL A 319 -11.51 -10.05 5.16
CA VAL A 319 -11.92 -9.94 3.77
C VAL A 319 -12.64 -8.62 3.60
N ARG A 320 -12.16 -7.79 2.70
CA ARG A 320 -12.71 -6.46 2.44
C ARG A 320 -13.15 -6.37 0.99
N MET A 321 -14.40 -5.98 0.82
CA MET A 321 -15.06 -5.72 -0.46
C MET A 321 -15.54 -4.27 -0.45
N ASN A 322 -16.02 -3.76 -1.58
CA ASN A 322 -16.38 -2.34 -1.75
C ASN A 322 -17.34 -1.81 -0.66
N GLN A 323 -18.27 -2.62 -0.19
CA GLN A 323 -19.29 -2.19 0.78
C GLN A 323 -19.26 -2.95 2.12
N GLY A 324 -18.39 -3.93 2.27
CA GLY A 324 -18.39 -4.78 3.45
C GLY A 324 -17.03 -5.32 3.81
N LYS A 325 -16.81 -5.51 5.11
CA LYS A 325 -15.58 -6.06 5.65
C LYS A 325 -15.88 -7.02 6.78
N LEU A 326 -15.36 -8.23 6.66
CA LEU A 326 -15.36 -9.20 7.74
C LEU A 326 -13.95 -9.28 8.33
N ILE A 327 -13.84 -9.20 9.64
CA ILE A 327 -12.61 -9.40 10.40
C ILE A 327 -12.75 -10.68 11.22
N ARG A 328 -11.86 -11.64 11.01
CA ARG A 328 -11.71 -12.82 11.85
C ARG A 328 -10.64 -12.55 12.90
N HIS A 329 -11.00 -12.64 14.18
CA HIS A 329 -10.08 -12.47 15.31
C HIS A 329 -9.50 -13.81 15.80
N ASN A 330 -10.27 -14.90 15.66
CA ASN A 330 -9.88 -16.28 15.94
C ASN A 330 -10.84 -17.22 15.19
N GLU A 331 -10.76 -18.52 15.42
CA GLU A 331 -11.56 -19.52 14.71
C GLU A 331 -13.08 -19.29 14.80
N ASP A 332 -13.56 -18.73 15.90
CA ASP A 332 -15.00 -18.62 16.21
C ASP A 332 -15.51 -17.18 16.31
N TYR A 333 -14.64 -16.17 16.29
CA TYR A 333 -15.04 -14.77 16.50
C TYR A 333 -14.80 -13.90 15.28
N TYR A 334 -15.90 -13.42 14.73
CA TYR A 334 -15.95 -12.57 13.56
C TYR A 334 -16.63 -11.24 13.85
N GLU A 335 -16.18 -10.19 13.20
CA GLU A 335 -16.85 -8.88 13.19
C GLU A 335 -17.13 -8.47 11.75
N LEU A 336 -18.40 -8.18 11.45
CA LEU A 336 -18.84 -7.67 10.15
C LEU A 336 -19.11 -6.18 10.25
N TYR A 337 -18.57 -5.42 9.31
CA TYR A 337 -18.73 -3.97 9.17
C TYR A 337 -19.24 -3.61 7.79
N ASN A 338 -20.05 -2.55 7.74
CA ASN A 338 -20.31 -1.81 6.53
C ASN A 338 -19.24 -0.73 6.40
N VAL A 339 -18.49 -0.75 5.28
CA VAL A 339 -17.31 0.12 5.07
C VAL A 339 -17.62 1.39 4.29
N ARG A 340 -18.89 1.84 4.28
CA ARG A 340 -19.22 3.13 3.70
C ARG A 340 -18.48 4.25 4.43
N PRO A 341 -17.92 5.23 3.70
CA PRO A 341 -17.09 6.28 4.29
C PRO A 341 -17.75 7.02 5.47
N GLU A 342 -19.07 7.23 5.39
CA GLU A 342 -19.83 7.90 6.44
C GLU A 342 -19.99 7.10 7.73
N LEU A 343 -19.77 5.77 7.71
CA LEU A 343 -19.93 4.89 8.86
C LEU A 343 -18.61 4.63 9.60
N GLY A 344 -17.46 4.71 8.91
CA GLY A 344 -16.12 4.58 9.50
C GLY A 344 -15.92 3.32 10.33
N GLU A 345 -16.52 2.18 9.92
CA GLU A 345 -16.46 0.89 10.64
C GLU A 345 -16.88 0.95 12.13
N ARG A 346 -17.71 1.92 12.51
CA ARG A 346 -18.17 2.09 13.89
C ARG A 346 -19.37 1.21 14.24
N GLU A 347 -20.16 0.83 13.23
CA GLU A 347 -21.35 0.00 13.41
C GLU A 347 -21.07 -1.45 13.05
N ARG A 348 -21.09 -2.32 14.06
CA ARG A 348 -20.99 -3.76 13.84
C ARG A 348 -22.33 -4.32 13.35
N GLU A 349 -22.29 -5.06 12.25
CA GLU A 349 -23.46 -5.73 11.67
C GLU A 349 -23.47 -7.24 11.93
N THR A 350 -22.55 -7.77 12.71
CA THR A 350 -22.35 -9.20 12.98
C THR A 350 -23.62 -9.96 13.37
N GLY A 351 -24.51 -9.33 14.13
CA GLY A 351 -25.79 -9.94 14.53
C GLY A 351 -26.92 -9.83 13.50
N LYS A 352 -26.72 -9.06 12.42
CA LYS A 352 -27.76 -8.73 11.45
C LYS A 352 -27.71 -9.60 10.18
N ALA A 353 -26.55 -10.18 9.84
CA ALA A 353 -26.31 -10.87 8.59
C ALA A 353 -25.43 -12.14 8.74
N PRO A 354 -25.90 -13.18 9.47
CA PRO A 354 -25.13 -14.39 9.72
C PRO A 354 -24.78 -15.15 8.41
N GLU A 355 -25.63 -15.08 7.40
CA GLU A 355 -25.38 -15.67 6.09
C GLU A 355 -24.22 -14.99 5.35
N VAL A 356 -24.08 -13.67 5.46
CA VAL A 356 -22.94 -12.93 4.89
C VAL A 356 -21.65 -13.32 5.59
N ILE A 357 -21.68 -13.45 6.92
CA ILE A 357 -20.51 -13.89 7.69
C ILE A 357 -20.07 -15.29 7.22
N ALA A 358 -21.00 -16.22 7.06
CA ALA A 358 -20.67 -17.57 6.61
C ALA A 358 -19.96 -17.57 5.25
N VAL A 359 -20.45 -16.77 4.31
CA VAL A 359 -19.91 -16.60 2.99
C VAL A 359 -18.50 -15.98 3.00
N LEU A 360 -18.33 -14.87 3.70
CA LEU A 360 -17.05 -14.17 3.77
C LEU A 360 -16.01 -14.96 4.60
N ALA A 361 -16.45 -15.71 5.61
CA ALA A 361 -15.59 -16.62 6.37
C ALA A 361 -15.07 -17.78 5.50
N GLU A 362 -15.88 -18.29 4.59
CA GLU A 362 -15.46 -19.29 3.62
C GLU A 362 -14.36 -18.75 2.69
N LEU A 363 -14.43 -17.49 2.24
CA LEU A 363 -13.36 -16.87 1.44
C LEU A 363 -12.06 -16.79 2.22
N ILE A 364 -12.10 -16.41 3.51
CA ILE A 364 -10.91 -16.40 4.37
C ILE A 364 -10.33 -17.83 4.52
N GLN A 365 -11.21 -18.83 4.66
CA GLN A 365 -10.78 -20.23 4.81
C GLN A 365 -10.14 -20.75 3.52
N GLN A 366 -10.72 -20.49 2.36
CA GLN A 366 -10.18 -20.90 1.06
C GLN A 366 -8.80 -20.28 0.80
N GLU A 367 -8.62 -18.99 1.16
CA GLU A 367 -7.32 -18.33 1.08
C GLU A 367 -6.29 -18.99 2.01
N ALA A 368 -6.66 -19.30 3.25
CA ALA A 368 -5.78 -19.96 4.23
C ALA A 368 -5.39 -21.38 3.78
N GLU A 369 -6.34 -22.18 3.30
CA GLU A 369 -6.10 -23.53 2.80
C GLU A 369 -5.15 -23.53 1.61
N TRP A 370 -5.31 -22.60 0.67
CA TRP A 370 -4.39 -22.48 -0.45
C TRP A 370 -2.97 -22.17 -0.01
N ASN A 371 -2.79 -21.33 1.00
CA ASN A 371 -1.46 -20.97 1.53
C ASN A 371 -0.81 -22.11 2.30
N GLU A 372 -1.56 -22.90 3.06
CA GLU A 372 -1.02 -24.10 3.73
C GLU A 372 -0.61 -25.16 2.72
N TRP A 373 -1.44 -25.38 1.72
CA TRP A 373 -1.21 -26.36 0.69
C TRP A 373 0.05 -26.05 -0.15
N LYS A 374 0.34 -24.77 -0.43
CA LYS A 374 1.56 -24.35 -1.11
C LYS A 374 2.83 -24.69 -0.32
N LYS A 375 2.78 -24.77 1.02
CA LYS A 375 3.92 -25.21 1.85
C LYS A 375 4.33 -26.66 1.60
N ASP A 376 3.40 -27.53 1.19
CA ASP A 376 3.64 -28.95 0.97
C ASP A 376 3.99 -29.32 -0.48
N GLY A 377 4.06 -28.34 -1.41
CA GLY A 377 4.52 -28.54 -2.80
C GLY A 377 3.55 -29.26 -3.73
N ALA A 378 2.31 -29.43 -3.34
CA ALA A 378 1.28 -30.09 -4.15
C ALA A 378 0.55 -29.12 -5.12
N ILE A 379 0.00 -29.58 -6.25
CA ILE A 379 -0.16 -28.77 -7.47
C ILE A 379 -1.61 -28.42 -7.88
N VAL A 380 -2.63 -28.51 -7.08
CA VAL A 380 -3.98 -28.10 -7.50
C VAL A 380 -4.64 -27.20 -6.46
N ALA A 381 -4.58 -25.90 -6.67
CA ALA A 381 -5.36 -24.95 -5.87
C ALA A 381 -6.82 -24.94 -6.35
N PRO A 382 -7.82 -24.92 -5.44
CA PRO A 382 -9.17 -24.56 -5.83
C PRO A 382 -9.18 -23.09 -6.29
N SER A 383 -9.78 -22.83 -7.46
CA SER A 383 -9.95 -21.45 -7.92
C SER A 383 -10.94 -20.75 -6.99
N MET A 384 -10.53 -19.65 -6.34
CA MET A 384 -11.44 -18.70 -5.69
C MET A 384 -12.21 -17.91 -6.75
N THR A 385 -13.08 -18.58 -7.47
CA THR A 385 -14.14 -17.90 -8.20
C THR A 385 -15.34 -17.95 -7.26
N LEU A 386 -15.90 -16.78 -6.92
CA LEU A 386 -17.21 -16.74 -6.26
C LEU A 386 -18.14 -17.64 -7.07
N SER A 387 -18.65 -18.71 -6.48
CA SER A 387 -19.62 -19.57 -7.16
C SER A 387 -20.85 -18.71 -7.48
N ASP A 388 -21.54 -18.98 -8.59
CA ASP A 388 -22.72 -18.19 -8.97
C ASP A 388 -23.74 -18.06 -7.84
N PRO A 389 -24.05 -19.10 -7.02
CA PRO A 389 -24.91 -18.95 -5.84
C PRO A 389 -24.37 -18.00 -4.77
N LEU A 390 -23.07 -17.97 -4.58
CA LEU A 390 -22.42 -17.10 -3.62
C LEU A 390 -22.43 -15.64 -4.10
N ARG A 391 -22.16 -15.42 -5.38
CA ARG A 391 -22.25 -14.13 -6.03
C ARG A 391 -23.68 -13.57 -5.94
N GLU A 392 -24.68 -14.37 -6.34
CA GLU A 392 -26.09 -13.98 -6.26
C GLU A 392 -26.54 -13.61 -4.84
N GLN A 393 -26.03 -14.32 -3.83
CA GLN A 393 -26.33 -14.03 -2.43
C GLN A 393 -25.68 -12.72 -1.97
N LEU A 394 -24.43 -12.45 -2.32
CA LEU A 394 -23.74 -11.19 -2.00
C LEU A 394 -24.36 -10.01 -2.75
N GLU A 395 -24.77 -10.18 -4.02
CA GLU A 395 -25.53 -9.18 -4.80
C GLU A 395 -26.90 -8.88 -4.16
N ALA A 396 -27.64 -9.91 -3.73
CA ALA A 396 -28.93 -9.76 -3.09
C ALA A 396 -28.87 -9.00 -1.76
N LEU A 397 -27.74 -9.10 -1.07
CA LEU A 397 -27.47 -8.42 0.21
C LEU A 397 -26.79 -7.05 0.01
N GLY A 398 -26.48 -6.67 -1.24
CA GLY A 398 -25.86 -5.38 -1.57
C GLY A 398 -24.39 -5.26 -1.22
N TYR A 399 -23.68 -6.37 -1.05
CA TYR A 399 -22.24 -6.40 -0.78
C TYR A 399 -21.38 -6.39 -2.05
N ILE A 400 -21.95 -6.78 -3.18
CA ILE A 400 -21.35 -6.62 -4.52
C ILE A 400 -22.43 -6.09 -5.48
N GLU A 401 -22.03 -5.32 -6.49
CA GLU A 401 -22.93 -4.83 -7.54
C GLU A 401 -23.23 -5.94 -8.56
N ARG A 402 -24.45 -5.88 -9.16
CA ARG A 402 -24.88 -6.81 -10.20
C ARG A 402 -24.12 -6.64 -11.51
#